data_9f34c00d0ae741fc500384aae95877e7
#
_entry.id   9f34c00d0ae741fc500384aae95877e7
#
_cell.length_a   1.000
_cell.length_b   1.000
_cell.length_c   1.000
_cell.angle_alpha   90.00
_cell.angle_beta   90.00
_cell.angle_gamma   90.00
#
_symmetry.space_group_name_H-M   'P 1'
#
loop_
_entity.id
_entity.type
_entity.pdbx_description
1 polymer ?
#
loop_
_entity_poly.entity_id
_entity_poly.type
_entity_poly.pdbx_seq_one_letter_code
_entity_poly.pdbx_strand_id
1 'polypeptide(L)'
;MFLMRIRCLLAGPVFVILVMALPCMAEVNEVDSNFDGKIDQWQYVNAQGKIKKIEYDSDFDGKVDQIEHFKDEKILEHVEFDRNKDGNMDHMQYYANGGKLARVEKSSKFDGTFDWKEFFNSNGKLTHIKIDENRDGKADTTQYYNSSDELIRLEVDSNKNGKIDRWSYFLGESVLDRTAFDTNGNGEPDQWQFYYDDQALKKADYDTNGDGKADRWEHFDSAGKLSKIQMDRNFDGKVDMTQKK
;
A
#
# COMPACT_ATOMS: atom_id res chain seq x y z
N MET A 1 47.86 -29.10 -11.82
CA MET A 1 47.73 -30.55 -12.02
C MET A 1 48.71 -31.23 -11.04
N PHE A 2 48.22 -31.55 -9.84
CA PHE A 2 48.99 -32.33 -8.86
C PHE A 2 48.13 -33.51 -8.42
N LEU A 3 48.43 -34.68 -8.95
CA LEU A 3 47.85 -35.95 -8.52
C LEU A 3 48.57 -36.40 -7.24
N MET A 4 47.80 -36.51 -6.15
CA MET A 4 48.29 -37.19 -4.95
C MET A 4 47.80 -38.65 -4.96
N ARG A 5 48.70 -39.59 -5.23
CA ARG A 5 48.45 -41.03 -5.15
C ARG A 5 48.40 -41.45 -3.69
N ILE A 6 47.26 -41.97 -3.26
CA ILE A 6 47.13 -42.65 -1.96
C ILE A 6 47.42 -44.12 -2.16
N ARG A 7 48.46 -44.63 -1.47
CA ARG A 7 48.75 -46.08 -1.37
C ARG A 7 47.93 -46.62 -0.17
N CYS A 8 47.12 -47.65 -0.44
CA CYS A 8 46.54 -48.49 0.60
C CYS A 8 47.62 -49.28 1.33
N LEU A 9 47.61 -49.22 2.67
CA LEU A 9 48.24 -50.21 3.56
C LEU A 9 47.19 -50.67 4.58
N LEU A 10 47.19 -52.00 4.78
CA LEU A 10 46.19 -52.76 5.55
C LEU A 10 46.27 -52.54 7.08
N ALA A 11 45.08 -52.64 7.71
CA ALA A 11 44.77 -53.06 9.07
C ALA A 11 45.17 -52.13 10.22
N GLY A 12 44.15 -51.35 10.64
CA GLY A 12 44.06 -50.65 11.94
C GLY A 12 42.63 -50.19 12.16
N PRO A 13 42.20 -49.90 13.39
CA PRO A 13 40.76 -49.72 13.74
C PRO A 13 40.13 -48.62 12.94
N VAL A 14 38.88 -48.87 12.52
CA VAL A 14 38.01 -47.89 11.80
C VAL A 14 37.83 -46.65 12.65
N PHE A 15 38.60 -45.61 12.37
CA PHE A 15 38.28 -44.26 12.84
C PHE A 15 37.17 -43.72 11.95
N VAL A 16 35.93 -43.73 12.48
CA VAL A 16 34.85 -42.97 11.89
C VAL A 16 35.20 -41.48 12.04
N ILE A 17 35.79 -40.90 11.00
CA ILE A 17 35.90 -39.43 10.91
C ILE A 17 34.50 -38.91 10.73
N LEU A 18 33.89 -38.47 11.83
CA LEU A 18 32.69 -37.65 11.79
C LEU A 18 33.07 -36.32 11.13
N VAL A 19 32.92 -36.23 9.80
CA VAL A 19 33.00 -34.94 9.11
C VAL A 19 31.82 -34.14 9.60
N MET A 20 32.03 -33.38 10.67
CA MET A 20 31.11 -32.30 11.04
C MET A 20 31.12 -31.32 9.84
N ALA A 21 30.07 -31.33 9.06
CA ALA A 21 29.78 -30.24 8.14
C ALA A 21 29.67 -28.98 9.00
N LEU A 22 30.68 -28.15 8.97
CA LEU A 22 30.59 -26.80 9.54
C LEU A 22 29.40 -26.12 8.85
N PRO A 23 28.49 -25.49 9.58
CA PRO A 23 27.46 -24.69 8.94
C PRO A 23 28.19 -23.68 8.05
N CYS A 24 27.92 -23.71 6.74
CA CYS A 24 28.42 -22.72 5.82
C CYS A 24 27.83 -21.37 6.28
N MET A 25 28.66 -20.53 6.88
CA MET A 25 28.26 -19.20 7.32
C MET A 25 27.93 -18.39 6.06
N ALA A 26 26.91 -17.53 6.13
CA ALA A 26 26.67 -16.52 5.14
C ALA A 26 27.96 -15.69 5.00
N GLU A 27 28.48 -15.56 3.81
CA GLU A 27 29.67 -14.75 3.52
C GLU A 27 29.24 -13.33 3.23
N VAL A 28 30.00 -12.34 3.74
CA VAL A 28 29.79 -10.92 3.48
C VAL A 28 30.98 -10.42 2.66
N ASN A 29 30.70 -9.91 1.46
CA ASN A 29 31.69 -9.22 0.64
C ASN A 29 31.61 -7.72 0.94
N GLU A 30 32.69 -7.14 1.38
CA GLU A 30 32.81 -5.71 1.69
C GLU A 30 33.42 -4.97 0.49
N VAL A 31 32.84 -3.84 0.13
CA VAL A 31 33.26 -3.04 -1.04
C VAL A 31 33.43 -1.59 -0.60
N ASP A 32 34.54 -0.99 -1.02
CA ASP A 32 34.81 0.44 -1.00
C ASP A 32 34.56 0.94 -2.44
N SER A 33 33.37 1.47 -2.71
CA SER A 33 32.93 1.83 -4.07
C SER A 33 33.52 3.15 -4.56
N ASN A 34 33.89 4.04 -3.64
CA ASN A 34 34.44 5.36 -3.92
C ASN A 34 35.97 5.43 -3.80
N PHE A 35 36.62 4.34 -3.32
CA PHE A 35 38.07 4.22 -3.13
C PHE A 35 38.67 5.19 -2.10
N ASP A 36 37.90 5.54 -1.06
CA ASP A 36 38.38 6.42 0.02
C ASP A 36 39.00 5.69 1.21
N GLY A 37 38.98 4.36 1.16
CA GLY A 37 39.56 3.47 2.18
C GLY A 37 38.53 3.08 3.27
N LYS A 38 37.26 3.40 3.09
CA LYS A 38 36.15 2.94 3.96
C LYS A 38 35.21 2.06 3.17
N ILE A 39 34.62 1.10 3.85
CA ILE A 39 33.60 0.22 3.26
C ILE A 39 32.27 0.99 3.27
N ASP A 40 31.61 1.02 2.10
CA ASP A 40 30.32 1.69 1.87
C ASP A 40 29.27 0.75 1.27
N GLN A 41 29.62 -0.54 1.00
CA GLN A 41 28.68 -1.54 0.51
C GLN A 41 28.99 -2.92 1.12
N TRP A 42 27.95 -3.63 1.58
CA TRP A 42 28.02 -4.97 2.15
C TRP A 42 27.12 -5.92 1.38
N GLN A 43 27.69 -6.94 0.74
CA GLN A 43 26.94 -7.95 -0.04
C GLN A 43 26.88 -9.26 0.74
N TYR A 44 25.68 -9.65 1.14
CA TYR A 44 25.41 -10.87 1.88
C TYR A 44 25.04 -12.00 0.92
N VAL A 45 25.82 -13.08 0.92
CA VAL A 45 25.58 -14.24 0.06
C VAL A 45 25.16 -15.46 0.88
N ASN A 46 24.38 -16.35 0.27
CA ASN A 46 24.01 -17.63 0.87
C ASN A 46 25.13 -18.68 0.68
N ALA A 47 24.91 -19.88 1.22
CA ALA A 47 25.83 -21.00 1.12
C ALA A 47 26.20 -21.44 -0.34
N GLN A 48 25.41 -21.03 -1.31
CA GLN A 48 25.65 -21.27 -2.75
C GLN A 48 26.35 -20.09 -3.44
N GLY A 49 26.78 -19.05 -2.69
CA GLY A 49 27.40 -17.84 -3.21
C GLY A 49 26.44 -16.88 -3.90
N LYS A 50 25.12 -17.05 -3.71
CA LYS A 50 24.12 -16.18 -4.32
C LYS A 50 23.79 -15.00 -3.40
N ILE A 51 23.76 -13.80 -3.95
CA ILE A 51 23.39 -12.57 -3.23
C ILE A 51 21.95 -12.69 -2.72
N LYS A 52 21.75 -12.35 -1.44
CA LYS A 52 20.46 -12.29 -0.76
C LYS A 52 20.10 -10.89 -0.28
N LYS A 53 21.12 -10.10 0.07
CA LYS A 53 20.95 -8.74 0.55
C LYS A 53 22.17 -7.91 0.17
N ILE A 54 21.96 -6.65 -0.17
CA ILE A 54 23.03 -5.66 -0.29
C ILE A 54 22.65 -4.46 0.56
N GLU A 55 23.57 -3.96 1.36
CA GLU A 55 23.47 -2.74 2.13
C GLU A 55 24.38 -1.67 1.52
N TYR A 56 23.93 -0.44 1.53
CA TYR A 56 24.65 0.72 1.00
C TYR A 56 24.65 1.88 2.01
N ASP A 57 25.81 2.47 2.21
CA ASP A 57 26.03 3.77 2.82
C ASP A 57 26.24 4.77 1.66
N SER A 58 25.17 5.33 1.12
CA SER A 58 25.19 6.08 -0.13
C SER A 58 25.72 7.51 0.02
N ASP A 59 25.74 8.05 1.25
CA ASP A 59 26.25 9.38 1.54
C ASP A 59 27.57 9.39 2.32
N PHE A 60 28.08 8.17 2.64
CA PHE A 60 29.38 7.94 3.26
C PHE A 60 29.50 8.50 4.70
N ASP A 61 28.36 8.54 5.43
CA ASP A 61 28.31 8.99 6.82
C ASP A 61 28.62 7.87 7.82
N GLY A 62 28.75 6.62 7.36
CA GLY A 62 29.01 5.42 8.14
C GLY A 62 27.75 4.69 8.61
N LYS A 63 26.58 5.05 8.08
CA LYS A 63 25.31 4.36 8.32
C LYS A 63 24.73 3.83 7.00
N VAL A 64 23.94 2.77 7.09
CA VAL A 64 23.25 2.20 5.94
C VAL A 64 22.00 3.02 5.62
N ASP A 65 21.93 3.56 4.40
CA ASP A 65 20.79 4.32 3.90
C ASP A 65 19.83 3.49 3.05
N GLN A 66 20.32 2.40 2.44
CA GLN A 66 19.55 1.57 1.53
C GLN A 66 19.87 0.10 1.74
N ILE A 67 18.83 -0.74 1.70
CA ILE A 67 18.98 -2.20 1.77
C ILE A 67 18.18 -2.81 0.63
N GLU A 68 18.84 -3.60 -0.21
CA GLU A 68 18.22 -4.39 -1.28
C GLU A 68 18.09 -5.84 -0.86
N HIS A 69 16.90 -6.42 -0.96
CA HIS A 69 16.62 -7.83 -0.67
C HIS A 69 16.29 -8.59 -1.95
N PHE A 70 16.91 -9.76 -2.12
CA PHE A 70 16.77 -10.58 -3.32
C PHE A 70 16.10 -11.92 -3.00
N LYS A 71 15.00 -12.23 -3.70
CA LYS A 71 14.36 -13.54 -3.65
C LYS A 71 15.27 -14.61 -4.29
N ASP A 72 15.85 -14.28 -5.44
CA ASP A 72 16.88 -15.04 -6.15
C ASP A 72 17.92 -14.04 -6.65
N GLU A 73 19.13 -14.50 -6.99
CA GLU A 73 20.31 -13.70 -7.31
C GLU A 73 20.09 -12.46 -8.21
N LYS A 74 19.01 -12.49 -9.02
CA LYS A 74 18.67 -11.42 -9.98
C LYS A 74 17.24 -10.90 -9.81
N ILE A 75 16.49 -11.39 -8.82
CA ILE A 75 15.10 -11.00 -8.62
C ILE A 75 15.02 -10.19 -7.33
N LEU A 76 14.92 -8.89 -7.49
CA LEU A 76 14.70 -7.95 -6.40
C LEU A 76 13.31 -8.22 -5.77
N GLU A 77 13.27 -8.40 -4.46
CA GLU A 77 12.05 -8.62 -3.69
C GLU A 77 11.52 -7.32 -3.14
N HIS A 78 12.36 -6.60 -2.41
CA HIS A 78 12.06 -5.27 -1.90
C HIS A 78 13.33 -4.47 -1.65
N VAL A 79 13.18 -3.15 -1.54
CA VAL A 79 14.22 -2.19 -1.16
C VAL A 79 13.70 -1.36 0.00
N GLU A 80 14.56 -1.18 1.00
CA GLU A 80 14.34 -0.29 2.13
C GLU A 80 15.23 0.94 2.00
N PHE A 81 14.72 2.10 2.39
CA PHE A 81 15.45 3.36 2.39
C PHE A 81 15.27 4.11 3.70
N ASP A 82 16.35 4.67 4.21
CA ASP A 82 16.39 5.72 5.22
C ASP A 82 16.51 7.07 4.50
N ARG A 83 15.38 7.75 4.29
CA ARG A 83 15.34 9.01 3.53
C ARG A 83 15.72 10.23 4.35
N ASN A 84 15.42 10.18 5.65
CA ASN A 84 15.75 11.29 6.56
C ASN A 84 17.13 11.15 7.21
N LYS A 85 17.83 10.00 7.01
CA LYS A 85 19.18 9.69 7.48
C LYS A 85 19.33 9.65 9.01
N ASP A 86 18.27 9.22 9.69
CA ASP A 86 18.30 9.07 11.14
C ASP A 86 18.80 7.68 11.60
N GLY A 87 18.98 6.74 10.68
CA GLY A 87 19.39 5.35 10.91
C GLY A 87 18.23 4.37 10.97
N ASN A 88 16.99 4.83 10.66
CA ASN A 88 15.81 3.97 10.60
C ASN A 88 15.21 3.99 9.18
N MET A 89 14.90 2.82 8.63
CA MET A 89 14.25 2.72 7.33
C MET A 89 12.83 3.28 7.40
N ASP A 90 12.50 4.26 6.53
CA ASP A 90 11.23 4.97 6.50
C ASP A 90 10.46 4.81 5.18
N HIS A 91 11.04 4.14 4.19
CA HIS A 91 10.43 3.93 2.89
C HIS A 91 10.78 2.54 2.35
N MET A 92 9.76 1.79 1.91
CA MET A 92 9.92 0.45 1.35
C MET A 92 9.29 0.36 -0.03
N GLN A 93 9.97 -0.30 -0.96
CA GLN A 93 9.50 -0.58 -2.31
C GLN A 93 9.48 -2.10 -2.54
N TYR A 94 8.33 -2.66 -2.85
CA TYR A 94 8.14 -4.09 -3.11
C TYR A 94 7.94 -4.34 -4.59
N TYR A 95 8.59 -5.38 -5.11
CA TYR A 95 8.60 -5.69 -6.54
C TYR A 95 7.89 -7.02 -6.82
N ALA A 96 7.06 -7.03 -7.86
CA ALA A 96 6.46 -8.24 -8.40
C ALA A 96 7.46 -9.03 -9.26
N ASN A 97 7.10 -10.25 -9.60
CA ASN A 97 7.86 -11.04 -10.57
C ASN A 97 8.02 -10.24 -11.88
N GLY A 98 9.26 -10.16 -12.39
CA GLY A 98 9.61 -9.34 -13.54
C GLY A 98 10.11 -7.94 -13.20
N GLY A 99 10.34 -7.63 -11.90
CA GLY A 99 11.02 -6.41 -11.46
C GLY A 99 10.15 -5.15 -11.53
N LYS A 100 8.83 -5.29 -11.66
CA LYS A 100 7.91 -4.15 -11.64
C LYS A 100 7.51 -3.80 -10.23
N LEU A 101 7.49 -2.50 -9.92
CA LEU A 101 7.00 -1.98 -8.65
C LEU A 101 5.54 -2.40 -8.43
N ALA A 102 5.28 -3.02 -7.27
CA ALA A 102 3.96 -3.53 -6.90
C ALA A 102 3.35 -2.74 -5.73
N ARG A 103 4.18 -2.31 -4.79
CA ARG A 103 3.75 -1.58 -3.59
C ARG A 103 4.87 -0.69 -3.08
N VAL A 104 4.49 0.48 -2.56
CA VAL A 104 5.36 1.37 -1.78
C VAL A 104 4.74 1.56 -0.40
N GLU A 105 5.55 1.52 0.64
CA GLU A 105 5.15 1.86 2.00
C GLU A 105 6.04 2.98 2.52
N LYS A 106 5.44 3.94 3.24
CA LYS A 106 6.14 5.11 3.78
C LYS A 106 5.75 5.34 5.23
N SER A 107 6.72 5.67 6.05
CA SER A 107 6.51 6.26 7.37
C SER A 107 6.40 7.78 7.19
N SER A 108 5.18 8.35 7.27
CA SER A 108 4.97 9.78 6.99
C SER A 108 5.60 10.69 8.04
N LYS A 109 5.88 10.16 9.23
CA LYS A 109 6.49 10.87 10.37
C LYS A 109 7.91 10.41 10.69
N PHE A 110 8.48 9.51 9.87
CA PHE A 110 9.84 8.98 10.04
C PHE A 110 10.08 8.29 11.40
N ASP A 111 9.04 7.67 11.98
CA ASP A 111 9.12 7.00 13.27
C ASP A 111 9.05 5.46 13.16
N GLY A 112 9.20 4.93 11.94
CA GLY A 112 9.17 3.50 11.64
C GLY A 112 7.75 2.90 11.53
N THR A 113 6.70 3.71 11.69
CA THR A 113 5.32 3.27 11.46
C THR A 113 4.92 3.57 10.03
N PHE A 114 4.66 2.53 9.23
CA PHE A 114 4.30 2.65 7.82
C PHE A 114 2.81 2.91 7.66
N ASP A 115 2.42 4.17 7.70
CA ASP A 115 1.05 4.68 7.69
C ASP A 115 0.53 5.07 6.29
N TRP A 116 1.37 5.01 5.27
CA TRP A 116 1.04 5.30 3.87
C TRP A 116 1.43 4.15 2.97
N LYS A 117 0.49 3.62 2.15
CA LYS A 117 0.73 2.50 1.23
C LYS A 117 0.17 2.80 -0.16
N GLU A 118 1.01 2.69 -1.18
CA GLU A 118 0.67 2.84 -2.60
C GLU A 118 0.70 1.48 -3.29
N PHE A 119 -0.29 1.19 -4.13
CA PHE A 119 -0.41 -0.09 -4.83
C PHE A 119 -0.45 0.11 -6.34
N PHE A 120 0.31 -0.70 -7.06
CA PHE A 120 0.49 -0.60 -8.50
C PHE A 120 0.02 -1.87 -9.19
N ASN A 121 -0.54 -1.74 -10.40
CA ASN A 121 -0.91 -2.89 -11.22
C ASN A 121 0.29 -3.45 -11.99
N SER A 122 0.06 -4.55 -12.73
CA SER A 122 1.10 -5.21 -13.56
C SER A 122 1.68 -4.33 -14.67
N ASN A 123 1.06 -3.19 -15.00
CA ASN A 123 1.59 -2.21 -15.95
C ASN A 123 2.40 -1.09 -15.28
N GLY A 124 2.54 -1.12 -13.93
CA GLY A 124 3.23 -0.11 -13.16
C GLY A 124 2.40 1.15 -12.91
N LYS A 125 1.09 1.11 -13.15
CA LYS A 125 0.17 2.23 -12.89
C LYS A 125 -0.37 2.15 -11.47
N LEU A 126 -0.42 3.30 -10.78
CA LEU A 126 -1.04 3.44 -9.47
C LEU A 126 -2.52 3.03 -9.54
N THR A 127 -2.97 2.22 -8.62
CA THR A 127 -4.37 1.78 -8.53
C THR A 127 -5.08 2.37 -7.33
N HIS A 128 -4.41 2.40 -6.18
CA HIS A 128 -4.98 2.99 -4.97
C HIS A 128 -3.88 3.32 -3.96
N ILE A 129 -4.21 4.25 -3.07
CA ILE A 129 -3.41 4.64 -1.90
C ILE A 129 -4.22 4.38 -0.65
N LYS A 130 -3.61 3.80 0.38
CA LYS A 130 -4.18 3.63 1.71
C LYS A 130 -3.41 4.46 2.72
N ILE A 131 -4.12 5.20 3.56
CA ILE A 131 -3.55 6.07 4.60
C ILE A 131 -4.20 5.70 5.93
N ASP A 132 -3.38 5.36 6.92
CA ASP A 132 -3.77 5.04 8.30
C ASP A 132 -3.25 6.18 9.20
N GLU A 133 -4.07 7.24 9.35
CA GLU A 133 -3.66 8.46 10.06
C GLU A 133 -3.60 8.26 11.57
N ASN A 134 -4.50 7.40 12.12
CA ASN A 134 -4.60 7.13 13.55
C ASN A 134 -3.66 5.99 13.99
N ARG A 135 -3.09 5.23 13.03
CA ARG A 135 -2.12 4.15 13.24
C ARG A 135 -2.65 2.95 14.03
N ASP A 136 -3.91 2.63 13.83
CA ASP A 136 -4.55 1.44 14.42
C ASP A 136 -4.42 0.18 13.55
N GLY A 137 -3.75 0.29 12.40
CA GLY A 137 -3.54 -0.79 11.43
C GLY A 137 -4.62 -0.89 10.36
N LYS A 138 -5.61 0.01 10.39
CA LYS A 138 -6.66 0.12 9.37
C LYS A 138 -6.54 1.44 8.63
N ALA A 139 -6.87 1.44 7.35
CA ALA A 139 -6.82 2.67 6.59
C ALA A 139 -8.02 3.57 6.92
N ASP A 140 -7.76 4.81 7.36
CA ASP A 140 -8.77 5.86 7.53
C ASP A 140 -9.19 6.45 6.18
N THR A 141 -8.31 6.40 5.19
CA THR A 141 -8.56 6.92 3.85
C THR A 141 -8.04 5.96 2.78
N THR A 142 -8.85 5.70 1.75
CA THR A 142 -8.41 5.00 0.54
C THR A 142 -8.79 5.80 -0.70
N GLN A 143 -7.79 6.09 -1.54
CA GLN A 143 -7.92 6.82 -2.80
C GLN A 143 -7.75 5.84 -3.96
N TYR A 144 -8.68 5.81 -4.91
CA TYR A 144 -8.64 4.92 -6.08
C TYR A 144 -8.45 5.71 -7.37
N TYR A 145 -7.59 5.22 -8.24
CA TYR A 145 -7.18 5.89 -9.48
C TYR A 145 -7.51 5.05 -10.70
N ASN A 146 -7.82 5.71 -11.82
CA ASN A 146 -7.97 5.06 -13.11
C ASN A 146 -6.63 4.92 -13.85
N SER A 147 -6.65 4.37 -15.06
CA SER A 147 -5.45 4.18 -15.89
C SER A 147 -4.80 5.49 -16.39
N SER A 148 -5.49 6.63 -16.26
CA SER A 148 -4.99 7.98 -16.58
C SER A 148 -4.44 8.70 -15.36
N ASP A 149 -4.28 8.01 -14.22
CA ASP A 149 -3.84 8.53 -12.93
C ASP A 149 -4.81 9.57 -12.32
N GLU A 150 -6.09 9.55 -12.74
CA GLU A 150 -7.13 10.42 -12.20
C GLU A 150 -7.82 9.75 -11.00
N LEU A 151 -8.09 10.52 -9.93
CA LEU A 151 -8.86 10.07 -8.76
C LEU A 151 -10.32 9.82 -9.20
N ILE A 152 -10.80 8.59 -8.99
CA ILE A 152 -12.17 8.18 -9.34
C ILE A 152 -13.03 7.87 -8.12
N ARG A 153 -12.42 7.52 -6.99
CA ARG A 153 -13.14 7.23 -5.75
C ARG A 153 -12.27 7.53 -4.53
N LEU A 154 -12.89 8.09 -3.50
CA LEU A 154 -12.31 8.31 -2.18
C LEU A 154 -13.21 7.64 -1.15
N GLU A 155 -12.64 6.82 -0.30
CA GLU A 155 -13.28 6.20 0.87
C GLU A 155 -12.66 6.78 2.13
N VAL A 156 -13.49 7.15 3.11
CA VAL A 156 -13.04 7.76 4.36
C VAL A 156 -13.78 7.13 5.54
N ASP A 157 -13.02 6.75 6.55
CA ASP A 157 -13.49 6.48 7.91
C ASP A 157 -13.26 7.76 8.73
N SER A 158 -14.27 8.66 8.73
CA SER A 158 -14.10 10.00 9.32
C SER A 158 -14.09 9.99 10.84
N ASN A 159 -14.68 8.97 11.45
CA ASN A 159 -14.71 8.81 12.90
C ASN A 159 -13.62 7.85 13.43
N LYS A 160 -12.82 7.24 12.54
CA LYS A 160 -11.67 6.37 12.84
C LYS A 160 -12.02 5.14 13.69
N ASN A 161 -13.20 4.56 13.44
CA ASN A 161 -13.65 3.35 14.13
C ASN A 161 -13.29 2.06 13.38
N GLY A 162 -12.62 2.15 12.24
CA GLY A 162 -12.21 1.07 11.37
C GLY A 162 -13.29 0.63 10.37
N LYS A 163 -14.32 1.48 10.16
CA LYS A 163 -15.33 1.30 9.12
C LYS A 163 -15.44 2.56 8.28
N ILE A 164 -15.50 2.39 6.96
CA ILE A 164 -15.72 3.51 6.04
C ILE A 164 -17.13 4.06 6.27
N ASP A 165 -17.25 5.39 6.43
CA ASP A 165 -18.51 6.10 6.61
C ASP A 165 -18.81 7.11 5.50
N ARG A 166 -17.88 7.34 4.56
CA ARG A 166 -18.06 8.22 3.41
C ARG A 166 -17.38 7.69 2.15
N TRP A 167 -18.10 7.71 1.03
CA TRP A 167 -17.64 7.36 -0.31
C TRP A 167 -17.88 8.51 -1.26
N SER A 168 -16.83 9.09 -1.83
CA SER A 168 -16.92 10.14 -2.85
C SER A 168 -16.50 9.58 -4.21
N TYR A 169 -17.26 9.86 -5.25
CA TYR A 169 -17.03 9.40 -6.61
C TYR A 169 -16.81 10.59 -7.52
N PHE A 170 -15.81 10.49 -8.39
CA PHE A 170 -15.35 11.57 -9.25
C PHE A 170 -15.46 11.16 -10.72
N LEU A 171 -15.82 12.13 -11.56
CA LEU A 171 -15.64 12.09 -13.00
C LEU A 171 -14.25 12.62 -13.36
N GLY A 172 -13.86 12.54 -14.63
CA GLY A 172 -12.57 13.05 -15.08
C GLY A 172 -12.23 14.44 -14.53
N GLU A 173 -10.95 14.75 -14.40
CA GLU A 173 -10.41 16.00 -13.80
C GLU A 173 -10.82 16.24 -12.33
N SER A 174 -11.12 15.15 -11.59
CA SER A 174 -11.49 15.16 -10.17
C SER A 174 -12.78 15.94 -9.86
N VAL A 175 -13.71 16.04 -10.82
CA VAL A 175 -15.03 16.65 -10.62
C VAL A 175 -15.88 15.70 -9.76
N LEU A 176 -16.37 16.17 -8.60
CA LEU A 176 -17.21 15.37 -7.70
C LEU A 176 -18.59 15.13 -8.34
N ASP A 177 -18.92 13.87 -8.61
CA ASP A 177 -20.23 13.42 -9.14
C ASP A 177 -21.21 13.17 -8.00
N ARG A 178 -20.80 12.36 -7.02
CA ARG A 178 -21.65 11.99 -5.89
C ARG A 178 -20.86 11.65 -4.65
N THR A 179 -21.50 11.80 -3.49
CA THR A 179 -21.02 11.29 -2.21
C THR A 179 -22.09 10.41 -1.56
N ALA A 180 -21.68 9.30 -0.96
CA ALA A 180 -22.52 8.45 -0.14
C ALA A 180 -22.03 8.49 1.32
N PHE A 181 -22.94 8.36 2.28
CA PHE A 181 -22.67 8.41 3.70
C PHE A 181 -23.38 7.25 4.41
N ASP A 182 -22.69 6.64 5.35
CA ASP A 182 -23.24 5.77 6.38
C ASP A 182 -23.46 6.63 7.64
N THR A 183 -24.68 7.12 7.85
CA THR A 183 -24.98 8.01 8.99
C THR A 183 -25.42 7.23 10.23
N ASN A 184 -25.81 5.96 10.07
CA ASN A 184 -26.25 5.10 11.16
C ASN A 184 -25.15 4.16 11.71
N GLY A 185 -23.97 4.05 11.04
CA GLY A 185 -22.80 3.29 11.48
C GLY A 185 -22.91 1.78 11.24
N ASN A 186 -23.82 1.33 10.35
CA ASN A 186 -23.98 -0.10 10.05
C ASN A 186 -22.94 -0.63 9.04
N GLY A 187 -22.24 0.25 8.31
CA GLY A 187 -21.25 -0.07 7.29
C GLY A 187 -21.79 -0.02 5.86
N GLU A 188 -23.05 0.35 5.67
CA GLU A 188 -23.70 0.54 4.38
C GLU A 188 -24.22 1.98 4.25
N PRO A 189 -24.15 2.61 3.06
CA PRO A 189 -24.63 3.97 2.88
C PRO A 189 -26.15 4.06 3.05
N ASP A 190 -26.60 5.08 3.78
CA ASP A 190 -28.02 5.43 3.96
C ASP A 190 -28.39 6.82 3.43
N GLN A 191 -27.41 7.59 2.97
CA GLN A 191 -27.60 8.88 2.33
C GLN A 191 -26.71 9.02 1.12
N TRP A 192 -27.25 9.59 0.01
CA TRP A 192 -26.50 9.87 -1.22
C TRP A 192 -26.74 11.31 -1.66
N GLN A 193 -25.67 12.02 -2.00
CA GLN A 193 -25.68 13.38 -2.53
C GLN A 193 -25.12 13.40 -3.94
N PHE A 194 -25.80 14.01 -4.89
CA PHE A 194 -25.41 14.15 -6.29
C PHE A 194 -25.19 15.62 -6.60
N TYR A 195 -24.18 15.91 -7.40
CA TYR A 195 -23.76 17.28 -7.65
C TYR A 195 -23.89 17.65 -9.12
N TYR A 196 -24.00 18.95 -9.39
CA TYR A 196 -23.79 19.51 -10.71
C TYR A 196 -22.31 19.68 -10.99
N ASP A 197 -21.92 19.97 -12.25
CA ASP A 197 -20.50 20.15 -12.64
C ASP A 197 -19.85 21.34 -11.91
N ASP A 198 -20.62 22.33 -11.47
CA ASP A 198 -20.17 23.46 -10.65
C ASP A 198 -20.11 23.15 -9.15
N GLN A 199 -20.25 21.88 -8.75
CA GLN A 199 -20.25 21.37 -7.38
C GLN A 199 -21.45 21.79 -6.54
N ALA A 200 -22.49 22.41 -7.10
CA ALA A 200 -23.74 22.67 -6.40
C ALA A 200 -24.50 21.37 -6.18
N LEU A 201 -25.17 21.22 -5.01
CA LEU A 201 -25.98 20.04 -4.71
C LEU A 201 -27.20 20.00 -5.64
N LYS A 202 -27.33 18.89 -6.38
CA LYS A 202 -28.41 18.63 -7.33
C LYS A 202 -29.54 17.80 -6.73
N LYS A 203 -29.17 16.80 -5.94
CA LYS A 203 -30.11 15.84 -5.37
C LYS A 203 -29.54 15.23 -4.11
N ALA A 204 -30.40 14.94 -3.12
CA ALA A 204 -30.07 14.11 -1.98
C ALA A 204 -31.12 13.00 -1.83
N ASP A 205 -30.67 11.77 -1.66
CA ASP A 205 -31.46 10.57 -1.46
C ASP A 205 -31.20 10.03 -0.06
N TYR A 206 -32.23 9.49 0.56
CA TYR A 206 -32.15 8.97 1.92
C TYR A 206 -32.87 7.62 1.99
N ASP A 207 -32.27 6.67 2.64
CA ASP A 207 -32.86 5.42 3.11
C ASP A 207 -33.24 5.63 4.58
N THR A 208 -34.53 5.88 4.84
CA THR A 208 -34.98 6.19 6.21
C THR A 208 -35.42 4.97 7.00
N ASN A 209 -35.62 3.82 6.32
CA ASN A 209 -36.02 2.56 6.94
C ASN A 209 -34.86 1.55 7.11
N GLY A 210 -33.70 1.79 6.47
CA GLY A 210 -32.51 0.94 6.57
C GLY A 210 -32.57 -0.34 5.75
N ASP A 211 -33.37 -0.37 4.67
CA ASP A 211 -33.49 -1.56 3.78
C ASP A 211 -32.51 -1.55 2.59
N GLY A 212 -31.64 -0.54 2.52
CA GLY A 212 -30.64 -0.35 1.46
C GLY A 212 -31.18 0.37 0.23
N LYS A 213 -32.41 0.89 0.27
CA LYS A 213 -33.02 1.65 -0.83
C LYS A 213 -33.49 3.01 -0.36
N ALA A 214 -33.27 4.03 -1.19
CA ALA A 214 -33.78 5.36 -0.89
C ALA A 214 -35.31 5.40 -0.93
N ASP A 215 -35.92 5.99 0.08
CA ASP A 215 -37.37 6.23 0.22
C ASP A 215 -37.74 7.69 0.35
N ARG A 216 -36.75 8.59 0.42
CA ARG A 216 -36.91 10.03 0.40
C ARG A 216 -35.93 10.66 -0.58
N TRP A 217 -36.41 11.58 -1.43
CA TRP A 217 -35.60 12.27 -2.44
C TRP A 217 -35.82 13.77 -2.37
N GLU A 218 -34.74 14.53 -2.24
CA GLU A 218 -34.74 15.98 -2.26
C GLU A 218 -34.04 16.48 -3.52
N HIS A 219 -34.67 17.38 -4.25
CA HIS A 219 -34.13 17.96 -5.47
C HIS A 219 -33.86 19.44 -5.29
N PHE A 220 -32.74 19.89 -5.77
CA PHE A 220 -32.30 21.28 -5.66
C PHE A 220 -32.16 21.88 -7.08
N ASP A 221 -32.40 23.18 -7.19
CA ASP A 221 -32.17 23.93 -8.42
C ASP A 221 -30.66 24.30 -8.54
N SER A 222 -30.29 24.91 -9.68
CA SER A 222 -28.91 25.34 -9.91
C SER A 222 -28.40 26.43 -8.97
N ALA A 223 -29.30 27.10 -8.22
CA ALA A 223 -28.93 28.04 -7.15
C ALA A 223 -28.78 27.35 -5.78
N GLY A 224 -28.90 26.01 -5.71
CA GLY A 224 -28.81 25.22 -4.48
C GLY A 224 -30.08 25.31 -3.61
N LYS A 225 -31.20 25.84 -4.14
CA LYS A 225 -32.43 25.94 -3.40
C LYS A 225 -33.26 24.68 -3.56
N LEU A 226 -33.83 24.17 -2.45
CA LEU A 226 -34.72 23.00 -2.47
C LEU A 226 -35.96 23.32 -3.31
N SER A 227 -36.20 22.52 -4.36
CA SER A 227 -37.27 22.70 -5.34
C SER A 227 -38.39 21.65 -5.21
N LYS A 228 -38.02 20.41 -4.79
CA LYS A 228 -38.99 19.31 -4.71
C LYS A 228 -38.54 18.29 -3.65
N ILE A 229 -39.50 17.73 -2.91
CA ILE A 229 -39.34 16.57 -2.04
C ILE A 229 -40.28 15.47 -2.54
N GLN A 230 -39.80 14.24 -2.61
CA GLN A 230 -40.56 13.02 -2.88
C GLN A 230 -40.35 12.02 -1.75
N MET A 231 -41.37 11.23 -1.45
CA MET A 231 -41.32 10.21 -0.41
C MET A 231 -42.11 8.96 -0.86
N ASP A 232 -41.55 7.81 -0.57
CA ASP A 232 -42.23 6.51 -0.55
C ASP A 232 -42.45 6.15 0.92
N ARG A 233 -43.69 6.33 1.42
CA ARG A 233 -44.02 6.18 2.83
C ARG A 233 -44.33 4.74 3.23
N ASN A 234 -44.72 3.92 2.27
CA ASN A 234 -45.09 2.52 2.49
C ASN A 234 -43.98 1.55 2.09
N PHE A 235 -42.86 2.09 1.56
CA PHE A 235 -41.64 1.36 1.18
C PHE A 235 -41.91 0.29 0.10
N ASP A 236 -42.84 0.56 -0.83
CA ASP A 236 -43.15 -0.35 -1.94
C ASP A 236 -42.32 -0.07 -3.22
N GLY A 237 -41.43 0.92 -3.16
CA GLY A 237 -40.57 1.37 -4.25
C GLY A 237 -41.24 2.41 -5.17
N LYS A 238 -42.40 2.98 -4.77
CA LYS A 238 -43.11 4.01 -5.54
C LYS A 238 -43.31 5.26 -4.68
N VAL A 239 -43.25 6.40 -5.35
CA VAL A 239 -43.47 7.69 -4.69
C VAL A 239 -44.95 7.87 -4.31
N ASP A 240 -45.23 7.94 -3.01
CA ASP A 240 -46.56 8.24 -2.47
C ASP A 240 -46.84 9.73 -2.33
N MET A 241 -45.80 10.53 -2.11
CA MET A 241 -45.94 11.96 -1.86
C MET A 241 -44.92 12.77 -2.68
N THR A 242 -45.40 13.86 -3.26
CA THR A 242 -44.55 14.87 -3.90
C THR A 242 -44.94 16.26 -3.38
N GLN A 243 -43.99 17.01 -2.85
CA GLN A 243 -44.13 18.40 -2.43
C GLN A 243 -43.17 19.25 -3.27
N LYS A 244 -43.70 20.28 -3.95
CA LYS A 244 -42.93 21.34 -4.60
C LYS A 244 -42.75 22.52 -3.66
N LYS A 245 -41.60 23.18 -3.72
CA LYS A 245 -41.20 24.32 -2.89
C LYS A 245 -41.18 25.61 -3.72
#